data_99735923d2791bf9ef6cdd8c7e603fb9
#
_entry.id   99735923d2791bf9ef6cdd8c7e603fb9
#
_cell.length_a   1.000
_cell.length_b   1.000
_cell.length_c   1.000
_cell.angle_alpha   90.00
_cell.angle_beta   90.00
_cell.angle_gamma   90.00
#
_symmetry.space_group_name_H-M   'P 1'
#
loop_
_entity.id
_entity.type
_entity.pdbx_description
1 polymer ?
#
loop_
_entity_poly.entity_id
_entity_poly.type
_entity_poly.pdbx_seq_one_letter_code
_entity_poly.pdbx_strand_id
1 'polypeptide(L)'
;MTGSNANYFPLSEELGPDEMRISFCGSTPYPPREDQAGTCIMVELGNGKRFFFDFGSGCVRNIIAMQVPGQLINDIFISHLHVDHYADIPYIYPFRAWSGGYTPLRIHGPSGRTPELGTAGMVKGMQQMLKWHLEAFDVFPIGDGYEIEVNEFDFSQEGGIVYDQDGVTVRSWPRSHAKDGAVGYRLDWNGLSFVWTGDGRPDELSRKYGEGVDVFVTEMSGQDIGQLMTYKYGIPQDLFNYTIDTHHTSHYAVGKLFADTRPRLGMVTHYTQDEDIDAEMLAGIRAHYDGLFQWGLDVAVVNVTKDAIWYRKAALPGKSGTVPPFRELAAAAEAGRIELPDEITLPNPRLTRADQQDQKYRDMEIDPREYYPTDVFRAPGGDWPQDFTIKVSDVIGPRDED
;
A
#
# COMPACT_ATOMS: atom_id res chain seq x y z
N MET A 1 1.16 15.39 28.34
CA MET A 1 2.28 15.07 27.43
C MET A 1 2.71 13.64 27.75
N THR A 2 2.18 12.69 27.02
CA THR A 2 2.71 11.33 27.01
C THR A 2 4.06 11.42 26.30
N GLY A 3 5.13 11.02 26.94
CA GLY A 3 6.47 11.06 26.36
C GLY A 3 6.47 10.33 25.01
N SER A 4 6.95 11.01 23.95
CA SER A 4 7.10 10.40 22.65
C SER A 4 8.04 9.22 22.78
N ASN A 5 7.51 8.00 22.69
CA ASN A 5 8.37 6.83 22.54
C ASN A 5 9.24 7.03 21.29
N ALA A 6 10.52 6.76 21.37
CA ALA A 6 11.44 6.84 20.25
C ALA A 6 11.04 5.89 19.10
N ASN A 7 10.21 4.89 19.40
CA ASN A 7 9.67 3.93 18.45
C ASN A 7 8.14 4.00 18.42
N TYR A 8 7.56 3.70 17.25
CA TYR A 8 6.15 3.42 17.10
C TYR A 8 5.90 1.94 17.32
N PHE A 9 5.02 1.61 18.24
CA PHE A 9 4.57 0.22 18.42
C PHE A 9 3.18 0.11 17.76
N PRO A 10 3.03 -0.70 16.72
CA PRO A 10 1.74 -0.86 16.05
C PRO A 10 0.62 -1.18 17.03
N LEU A 11 -0.54 -0.55 16.87
CA LEU A 11 -1.73 -0.65 17.72
C LEU A 11 -1.55 -0.17 19.18
N SER A 12 -0.43 0.43 19.55
CA SER A 12 -0.20 0.90 20.92
C SER A 12 -0.74 2.30 21.19
N GLU A 13 -1.11 3.02 20.14
CA GLU A 13 -1.58 4.40 20.23
C GLU A 13 -2.65 4.69 19.17
N GLU A 14 -3.73 5.30 19.59
CA GLU A 14 -4.76 5.80 18.69
C GLU A 14 -4.26 7.03 17.94
N LEU A 15 -4.73 7.21 16.71
CA LEU A 15 -4.51 8.42 15.95
C LEU A 15 -5.46 9.52 16.46
N GLY A 16 -4.91 10.68 16.77
CA GLY A 16 -5.73 11.82 17.20
C GLY A 16 -6.68 12.29 16.08
N PRO A 17 -7.85 12.89 16.41
CA PRO A 17 -8.86 13.29 15.42
C PRO A 17 -8.37 14.34 14.42
N ASP A 18 -7.32 15.09 14.74
CA ASP A 18 -6.70 16.11 13.90
C ASP A 18 -5.28 15.72 13.47
N GLU A 19 -4.96 14.46 13.49
CA GLU A 19 -3.62 13.92 13.23
C GLU A 19 -3.60 13.09 11.95
N MET A 20 -2.51 13.23 11.19
CA MET A 20 -2.16 12.38 10.04
C MET A 20 -0.96 11.52 10.43
N ARG A 21 -1.00 10.22 10.08
CA ARG A 21 0.14 9.32 10.22
C ARG A 21 0.54 8.80 8.85
N ILE A 22 1.82 8.94 8.52
CA ILE A 22 2.40 8.48 7.26
C ILE A 22 3.37 7.36 7.61
N SER A 23 3.17 6.18 7.02
CA SER A 23 3.99 4.99 7.26
C SER A 23 4.57 4.48 5.96
N PHE A 24 5.86 4.25 5.91
CA PHE A 24 6.55 3.71 4.73
C PHE A 24 6.54 2.18 4.78
N CYS A 25 5.65 1.58 4.02
CA CYS A 25 5.51 0.13 3.94
C CYS A 25 6.53 -0.51 2.99
N GLY A 26 7.14 0.29 2.14
CA GLY A 26 8.21 -0.06 1.23
C GLY A 26 8.86 1.20 0.67
N SER A 27 10.15 1.16 0.41
CA SER A 27 10.96 2.36 0.17
C SER A 27 12.00 2.25 -0.93
N THR A 28 12.09 1.11 -1.61
CA THR A 28 13.11 0.92 -2.66
C THR A 28 12.50 0.78 -4.05
N PRO A 29 13.25 1.19 -5.11
CA PRO A 29 13.01 0.76 -6.48
C PRO A 29 13.43 -0.70 -6.68
N TYR A 30 13.49 -1.16 -7.94
CA TYR A 30 14.13 -2.43 -8.27
C TYR A 30 15.68 -2.32 -8.17
N PRO A 31 16.36 -3.32 -7.62
CA PRO A 31 15.84 -4.54 -7.00
C PRO A 31 15.42 -4.33 -5.53
N PRO A 32 14.38 -5.02 -5.05
CA PRO A 32 14.08 -5.03 -3.63
C PRO A 32 15.23 -5.65 -2.84
N ARG A 33 15.38 -5.24 -1.58
CA ARG A 33 16.43 -5.71 -0.67
C ARG A 33 15.81 -6.42 0.53
N GLU A 34 16.62 -7.08 1.33
CA GLU A 34 16.14 -7.78 2.52
C GLU A 34 15.39 -6.84 3.49
N ASP A 35 15.89 -5.63 3.64
CA ASP A 35 15.41 -4.58 4.55
C ASP A 35 14.63 -3.46 3.86
N GLN A 36 14.45 -3.52 2.54
CA GLN A 36 13.67 -2.56 1.76
C GLN A 36 12.74 -3.28 0.77
N ALA A 37 11.44 -3.14 1.00
CA ALA A 37 10.39 -3.56 0.07
C ALA A 37 10.17 -2.51 -1.01
N GLY A 38 9.53 -2.89 -2.11
CA GLY A 38 9.09 -1.98 -3.17
C GLY A 38 8.16 -0.90 -2.66
N THR A 39 8.21 0.26 -3.29
CA THR A 39 7.59 1.50 -2.83
C THR A 39 6.12 1.37 -2.45
N CYS A 40 5.80 1.76 -1.23
CA CYS A 40 4.43 1.82 -0.72
C CYS A 40 4.37 2.79 0.48
N ILE A 41 3.51 3.78 0.40
CA ILE A 41 3.30 4.75 1.47
C ILE A 41 1.85 4.65 1.95
N MET A 42 1.64 4.39 3.23
CA MET A 42 0.33 4.39 3.86
C MET A 42 0.10 5.71 4.59
N VAL A 43 -1.02 6.36 4.33
CA VAL A 43 -1.46 7.58 4.99
C VAL A 43 -2.76 7.30 5.74
N GLU A 44 -2.73 7.46 7.06
CA GLU A 44 -3.85 7.31 7.96
C GLU A 44 -4.28 8.68 8.48
N LEU A 45 -5.58 8.93 8.51
CA LEU A 45 -6.16 10.19 8.96
C LEU A 45 -7.00 9.98 10.22
N GLY A 46 -7.02 10.96 11.09
CA GLY A 46 -7.77 10.92 12.36
C GLY A 46 -9.29 10.75 12.21
N ASN A 47 -9.84 10.93 10.99
CA ASN A 47 -11.23 10.58 10.66
C ASN A 47 -11.44 9.08 10.35
N GLY A 48 -10.38 8.26 10.45
CA GLY A 48 -10.40 6.82 10.19
C GLY A 48 -10.11 6.41 8.76
N LYS A 49 -10.00 7.34 7.82
CA LYS A 49 -9.63 7.01 6.43
C LYS A 49 -8.18 6.60 6.34
N ARG A 50 -7.90 5.68 5.41
CA ARG A 50 -6.55 5.17 5.12
C ARG A 50 -6.37 5.04 3.62
N PHE A 51 -5.24 5.51 3.13
CA PHE A 51 -4.87 5.51 1.72
C PHE A 51 -3.48 4.91 1.55
N PHE A 52 -3.30 4.18 0.47
CA PHE A 52 -2.00 3.67 0.07
C PHE A 52 -1.59 4.36 -1.22
N PHE A 53 -0.37 4.89 -1.26
CA PHE A 53 0.24 5.46 -2.46
C PHE A 53 1.34 4.52 -2.93
N ASP A 54 1.11 3.94 -4.10
CA ASP A 54 1.82 2.79 -4.65
C ASP A 54 1.74 1.52 -3.77
N PHE A 55 2.03 0.37 -4.36
CA PHE A 55 1.88 -0.92 -3.68
C PHE A 55 2.89 -1.94 -4.22
N GLY A 56 4.16 -1.62 -4.04
CA GLY A 56 5.30 -2.33 -4.60
C GLY A 56 5.58 -3.69 -3.96
N SER A 57 6.49 -4.43 -4.57
CA SER A 57 6.82 -5.80 -4.18
C SER A 57 7.34 -5.93 -2.75
N GLY A 58 6.73 -6.80 -1.96
CA GLY A 58 7.12 -7.07 -0.56
C GLY A 58 6.52 -6.11 0.47
N CYS A 59 5.78 -5.07 0.06
CA CYS A 59 5.18 -4.12 0.99
C CYS A 59 4.11 -4.76 1.88
N VAL A 60 3.40 -5.77 1.39
CA VAL A 60 2.38 -6.50 2.17
C VAL A 60 2.99 -7.12 3.43
N ARG A 61 4.21 -7.63 3.37
CA ARG A 61 4.91 -8.15 4.55
C ARG A 61 5.01 -7.08 5.65
N ASN A 62 5.38 -5.87 5.31
CA ASN A 62 5.51 -4.76 6.26
C ASN A 62 4.15 -4.25 6.74
N ILE A 63 3.15 -4.18 5.86
CA ILE A 63 1.77 -3.80 6.22
C ILE A 63 1.23 -4.77 7.29
N ILE A 64 1.35 -6.07 7.06
CA ILE A 64 0.90 -7.09 8.03
C ILE A 64 1.74 -7.05 9.32
N ALA A 65 3.06 -6.87 9.21
CA ALA A 65 3.92 -6.73 10.38
C ALA A 65 3.61 -5.48 11.22
N MET A 66 3.12 -4.41 10.58
CA MET A 66 2.59 -3.22 11.26
C MET A 66 1.16 -3.39 11.77
N GLN A 67 0.63 -4.62 11.76
CA GLN A 67 -0.71 -4.97 12.28
C GLN A 67 -1.86 -4.32 11.51
N VAL A 68 -1.69 -4.03 10.23
CA VAL A 68 -2.76 -3.54 9.37
C VAL A 68 -3.38 -4.73 8.65
N PRO A 69 -4.60 -5.15 9.02
CA PRO A 69 -5.27 -6.28 8.40
C PRO A 69 -5.82 -5.94 7.01
N GLY A 70 -6.09 -6.98 6.21
CA GLY A 70 -6.54 -6.85 4.83
C GLY A 70 -7.79 -5.99 4.66
N GLN A 71 -8.75 -6.09 5.58
CA GLN A 71 -9.99 -5.30 5.56
C GLN A 71 -9.80 -3.78 5.70
N LEU A 72 -8.61 -3.33 6.08
CA LEU A 72 -8.27 -1.91 6.15
C LEU A 72 -7.52 -1.41 4.91
N ILE A 73 -7.33 -2.28 3.89
CA ILE A 73 -6.70 -1.93 2.62
C ILE A 73 -7.82 -1.71 1.60
N ASN A 74 -8.36 -0.50 1.53
CA ASN A 74 -9.55 -0.21 0.71
C ASN A 74 -9.26 0.74 -0.47
N ASP A 75 -8.34 1.69 -0.31
CA ASP A 75 -8.04 2.71 -1.32
C ASP A 75 -6.55 2.70 -1.67
N ILE A 76 -6.22 2.38 -2.92
CA ILE A 76 -4.85 2.36 -3.44
C ILE A 76 -4.74 3.37 -4.58
N PHE A 77 -3.82 4.32 -4.47
CA PHE A 77 -3.45 5.29 -5.50
C PHE A 77 -2.16 4.84 -6.17
N ILE A 78 -2.19 4.62 -7.47
CA ILE A 78 -1.04 4.19 -8.27
C ILE A 78 -0.46 5.41 -8.98
N SER A 79 0.84 5.70 -8.78
CA SER A 79 1.50 6.82 -9.44
C SER A 79 1.76 6.55 -10.92
N HIS A 80 2.13 5.33 -11.26
CA HIS A 80 2.33 4.88 -12.63
C HIS A 80 2.44 3.33 -12.69
N LEU A 81 2.52 2.78 -13.90
CA LEU A 81 2.41 1.35 -14.12
C LEU A 81 3.76 0.64 -14.32
N HIS A 82 4.84 1.10 -13.69
CA HIS A 82 6.01 0.25 -13.47
C HIS A 82 5.69 -0.80 -12.40
N VAL A 83 6.19 -2.00 -12.59
CA VAL A 83 5.80 -3.16 -11.78
C VAL A 83 6.20 -3.02 -10.31
N ASP A 84 7.25 -2.30 -9.99
CA ASP A 84 7.70 -2.03 -8.63
C ASP A 84 6.80 -1.06 -7.84
N HIS A 85 5.76 -0.48 -8.50
CA HIS A 85 4.74 0.37 -7.88
C HIS A 85 3.40 -0.33 -7.64
N TYR A 86 3.18 -1.56 -8.18
CA TYR A 86 1.92 -2.28 -7.98
C TYR A 86 2.05 -3.81 -7.80
N ALA A 87 3.27 -4.33 -7.73
CA ALA A 87 3.52 -5.78 -7.77
C ALA A 87 2.82 -6.59 -6.67
N ASP A 88 2.55 -6.02 -5.50
CA ASP A 88 1.85 -6.72 -4.41
C ASP A 88 0.32 -6.60 -4.48
N ILE A 89 -0.25 -5.78 -5.38
CA ILE A 89 -1.71 -5.71 -5.56
C ILE A 89 -2.28 -7.07 -5.96
N PRO A 90 -1.73 -7.78 -6.97
CA PRO A 90 -2.21 -9.12 -7.33
C PRO A 90 -2.17 -10.14 -6.19
N TYR A 91 -1.24 -9.96 -5.25
CA TYR A 91 -1.14 -10.82 -4.09
C TYR A 91 -2.18 -10.50 -3.02
N ILE A 92 -2.27 -9.22 -2.62
CA ILE A 92 -3.17 -8.84 -1.51
C ILE A 92 -4.65 -8.86 -1.91
N TYR A 93 -4.98 -8.55 -3.15
CA TYR A 93 -6.35 -8.43 -3.62
C TYR A 93 -7.22 -9.64 -3.30
N PRO A 94 -6.86 -10.89 -3.67
CA PRO A 94 -7.68 -12.03 -3.32
C PRO A 94 -7.65 -12.36 -1.83
N PHE A 95 -6.51 -12.22 -1.16
CA PHE A 95 -6.39 -12.55 0.27
C PHE A 95 -7.02 -11.52 1.20
N ARG A 96 -7.13 -10.26 0.76
CA ARG A 96 -7.91 -9.25 1.45
C ARG A 96 -9.36 -9.68 1.63
N ALA A 97 -9.97 -10.20 0.58
CA ALA A 97 -11.35 -10.68 0.61
C ALA A 97 -11.57 -11.80 1.63
N TRP A 98 -10.57 -12.68 1.83
CA TRP A 98 -10.66 -13.75 2.83
C TRP A 98 -10.48 -13.26 4.27
N SER A 99 -9.81 -12.14 4.44
CA SER A 99 -9.49 -11.58 5.75
C SER A 99 -10.41 -10.43 6.16
N GLY A 100 -11.66 -10.43 5.69
CA GLY A 100 -12.67 -9.47 6.09
C GLY A 100 -12.80 -8.24 5.18
N GLY A 101 -12.06 -8.17 4.09
CA GLY A 101 -12.20 -7.14 3.07
C GLY A 101 -13.34 -7.45 2.11
N TYR A 102 -14.57 -7.41 2.61
CA TYR A 102 -15.78 -7.85 1.91
C TYR A 102 -16.40 -6.80 0.97
N THR A 103 -15.85 -5.61 0.95
CA THR A 103 -16.24 -4.54 0.04
C THR A 103 -15.29 -4.46 -1.15
N PRO A 104 -15.68 -3.84 -2.27
CA PRO A 104 -14.79 -3.66 -3.41
C PRO A 104 -13.47 -2.99 -3.03
N LEU A 105 -12.37 -3.43 -3.65
CA LEU A 105 -11.09 -2.72 -3.57
C LEU A 105 -11.14 -1.53 -4.53
N ARG A 106 -10.87 -0.33 -4.05
CA ARG A 106 -10.82 0.88 -4.88
C ARG A 106 -9.39 1.14 -5.33
N ILE A 107 -9.19 1.16 -6.64
CA ILE A 107 -7.90 1.47 -7.27
C ILE A 107 -8.03 2.76 -8.05
N HIS A 108 -7.31 3.77 -7.63
CA HIS A 108 -7.22 5.09 -8.25
C HIS A 108 -5.91 5.20 -9.01
N GLY A 109 -5.95 5.58 -10.28
CA GLY A 109 -4.72 5.70 -11.03
C GLY A 109 -4.89 6.36 -12.39
N PRO A 110 -3.77 6.72 -13.04
CA PRO A 110 -3.79 7.45 -14.28
C PRO A 110 -4.27 6.59 -15.46
N SER A 111 -4.89 7.25 -16.43
CA SER A 111 -5.04 6.71 -17.76
C SER A 111 -3.70 6.58 -18.48
N GLY A 112 -3.65 5.78 -19.52
CA GLY A 112 -2.52 5.75 -20.46
C GLY A 112 -2.88 6.48 -21.78
N ARG A 113 -1.95 6.47 -22.74
CA ARG A 113 -2.25 6.93 -24.11
C ARG A 113 -3.30 6.10 -24.81
N THR A 114 -3.43 4.84 -24.43
CA THR A 114 -4.50 3.94 -24.89
C THR A 114 -5.12 3.26 -23.66
N PRO A 115 -6.35 2.75 -23.75
CA PRO A 115 -7.01 2.09 -22.62
C PRO A 115 -6.22 0.93 -22.02
N GLU A 116 -5.44 0.21 -22.84
CA GLU A 116 -4.66 -0.95 -22.39
C GLU A 116 -3.45 -0.53 -21.54
N LEU A 117 -3.02 0.72 -21.65
CA LEU A 117 -1.85 1.28 -20.97
C LEU A 117 -2.22 2.11 -19.73
N GLY A 118 -3.49 2.15 -19.39
CA GLY A 118 -4.00 2.81 -18.18
C GLY A 118 -4.27 1.82 -17.05
N THR A 119 -4.66 2.37 -15.91
CA THR A 119 -4.97 1.63 -14.68
C THR A 119 -6.09 0.60 -14.90
N ALA A 120 -7.14 0.95 -15.64
CA ALA A 120 -8.22 0.01 -15.95
C ALA A 120 -7.73 -1.18 -16.80
N GLY A 121 -6.84 -0.94 -17.75
CA GLY A 121 -6.19 -1.98 -18.54
C GLY A 121 -5.35 -2.92 -17.66
N MET A 122 -4.57 -2.38 -16.75
CA MET A 122 -3.77 -3.14 -15.80
C MET A 122 -4.66 -4.01 -14.89
N VAL A 123 -5.72 -3.45 -14.30
CA VAL A 123 -6.65 -4.20 -13.42
C VAL A 123 -7.32 -5.34 -14.18
N LYS A 124 -7.79 -5.09 -15.40
CA LYS A 124 -8.36 -6.14 -16.26
C LYS A 124 -7.37 -7.27 -16.52
N GLY A 125 -6.12 -6.94 -16.81
CA GLY A 125 -5.04 -7.93 -17.01
C GLY A 125 -4.77 -8.73 -15.73
N MET A 126 -4.73 -8.08 -14.59
CA MET A 126 -4.56 -8.70 -13.28
C MET A 126 -5.70 -9.68 -12.95
N GLN A 127 -6.95 -9.29 -13.11
CA GLN A 127 -8.10 -10.17 -12.88
C GLN A 127 -8.06 -11.39 -13.80
N GLN A 128 -7.67 -11.22 -15.07
CA GLN A 128 -7.51 -12.34 -16.00
C GLN A 128 -6.38 -13.29 -15.56
N MET A 129 -5.28 -12.75 -15.07
CA MET A 129 -4.15 -13.56 -14.54
C MET A 129 -4.58 -14.36 -13.32
N LEU A 130 -5.41 -13.79 -12.47
CA LEU A 130 -5.84 -14.40 -11.22
C LEU A 130 -7.10 -15.27 -11.35
N LYS A 131 -7.67 -15.42 -12.54
CA LYS A 131 -8.95 -16.08 -12.76
C LYS A 131 -9.04 -17.45 -12.09
N TRP A 132 -8.01 -18.28 -12.22
CA TRP A 132 -7.98 -19.60 -11.58
C TRP A 132 -8.11 -19.51 -10.05
N HIS A 133 -7.38 -18.56 -9.43
CA HIS A 133 -7.43 -18.36 -7.98
C HIS A 133 -8.82 -17.89 -7.52
N LEU A 134 -9.38 -16.91 -8.22
CA LEU A 134 -10.68 -16.33 -7.87
C LEU A 134 -11.80 -17.38 -7.97
N GLU A 135 -11.81 -18.18 -9.05
CA GLU A 135 -12.78 -19.27 -9.22
C GLU A 135 -12.61 -20.40 -8.21
N ALA A 136 -11.36 -20.72 -7.80
CA ALA A 136 -11.10 -21.77 -6.83
C ALA A 136 -11.65 -21.44 -5.42
N PHE A 137 -11.84 -20.17 -5.13
CA PHE A 137 -12.21 -19.66 -3.80
C PHE A 137 -13.47 -18.80 -3.76
N ASP A 138 -14.29 -18.84 -4.80
CA ASP A 138 -15.58 -18.16 -4.85
C ASP A 138 -16.59 -18.70 -3.83
N VAL A 139 -16.30 -19.85 -3.25
CA VAL A 139 -17.07 -20.50 -2.18
C VAL A 139 -16.80 -19.93 -0.78
N PHE A 140 -15.77 -19.10 -0.62
CA PHE A 140 -15.52 -18.47 0.67
C PHE A 140 -16.42 -17.25 0.90
N PRO A 141 -16.65 -16.87 2.17
CA PRO A 141 -17.39 -15.64 2.49
C PRO A 141 -16.57 -14.42 2.13
N ILE A 142 -16.65 -13.98 0.89
CA ILE A 142 -15.87 -12.86 0.37
C ILE A 142 -16.69 -11.59 0.15
N GLY A 143 -18.04 -11.65 0.28
CA GLY A 143 -18.90 -10.52 -0.09
C GLY A 143 -18.57 -10.01 -1.49
N ASP A 144 -18.40 -8.69 -1.64
CA ASP A 144 -17.98 -8.05 -2.87
C ASP A 144 -16.43 -7.86 -2.93
N GLY A 145 -15.69 -8.58 -2.08
CA GLY A 145 -14.23 -8.41 -1.94
C GLY A 145 -13.42 -8.77 -3.19
N TYR A 146 -14.01 -9.52 -4.13
CA TYR A 146 -13.42 -9.77 -5.45
C TYR A 146 -13.80 -8.75 -6.50
N GLU A 147 -14.62 -7.76 -6.17
CA GLU A 147 -14.86 -6.63 -7.04
C GLU A 147 -13.75 -5.59 -6.89
N ILE A 148 -13.44 -4.91 -7.99
CA ILE A 148 -12.51 -3.78 -8.00
C ILE A 148 -13.22 -2.60 -8.65
N GLU A 149 -13.33 -1.51 -7.90
CA GLU A 149 -13.74 -0.22 -8.43
C GLU A 149 -12.50 0.53 -8.94
N VAL A 150 -12.44 0.74 -10.24
CA VAL A 150 -11.34 1.48 -10.86
C VAL A 150 -11.74 2.93 -11.07
N ASN A 151 -11.06 3.83 -10.39
CA ASN A 151 -11.14 5.26 -10.63
C ASN A 151 -9.96 5.70 -11.51
N GLU A 152 -10.08 5.45 -12.83
CA GLU A 152 -9.10 5.91 -13.80
C GLU A 152 -9.38 7.37 -14.17
N PHE A 153 -8.36 8.22 -14.05
CA PHE A 153 -8.45 9.63 -14.37
C PHE A 153 -7.45 10.02 -15.47
N ASP A 154 -7.75 11.12 -16.16
CA ASP A 154 -6.85 11.65 -17.19
C ASP A 154 -5.52 12.11 -16.59
N PHE A 155 -4.44 11.38 -16.92
CA PHE A 155 -3.09 11.66 -16.42
C PHE A 155 -2.58 13.06 -16.80
N SER A 156 -3.10 13.66 -17.86
CA SER A 156 -2.63 14.95 -18.38
C SER A 156 -3.19 16.16 -17.64
N GLN A 157 -4.14 15.96 -16.72
CA GLN A 157 -4.74 17.05 -15.97
C GLN A 157 -3.78 17.60 -14.91
N GLU A 158 -3.48 18.90 -15.02
CA GLU A 158 -2.62 19.62 -14.08
C GLU A 158 -3.40 20.01 -12.82
N GLY A 159 -3.28 19.24 -11.74
CA GLY A 159 -3.97 19.47 -10.47
C GLY A 159 -5.42 19.05 -10.47
N GLY A 160 -5.79 18.10 -11.33
CA GLY A 160 -7.13 17.49 -11.33
C GLY A 160 -7.44 16.85 -9.97
N ILE A 161 -8.68 17.04 -9.47
CA ILE A 161 -9.16 16.35 -8.28
C ILE A 161 -9.51 14.92 -8.66
N VAL A 162 -8.85 13.94 -8.04
CA VAL A 162 -9.04 12.51 -8.31
C VAL A 162 -9.75 11.79 -7.16
N TYR A 163 -9.89 12.46 -6.02
CA TYR A 163 -10.67 12.02 -4.86
C TYR A 163 -11.14 13.23 -4.08
N ASP A 164 -12.41 13.27 -3.68
CA ASP A 164 -13.00 14.34 -2.86
C ASP A 164 -14.16 13.79 -2.03
N GLN A 165 -13.84 13.20 -0.88
CA GLN A 165 -14.83 12.61 0.03
C GLN A 165 -14.37 12.78 1.49
N ASP A 166 -15.33 12.90 2.41
CA ASP A 166 -15.11 12.94 3.86
C ASP A 166 -14.09 14.02 4.32
N GLY A 167 -14.07 15.14 3.60
CA GLY A 167 -13.15 16.24 3.87
C GLY A 167 -11.70 15.97 3.42
N VAL A 168 -11.47 14.90 2.69
CA VAL A 168 -10.17 14.58 2.08
C VAL A 168 -10.22 14.92 0.60
N THR A 169 -9.26 15.68 0.13
CA THR A 169 -9.08 15.96 -1.30
C THR A 169 -7.73 15.41 -1.76
N VAL A 170 -7.73 14.61 -2.82
CA VAL A 170 -6.49 14.19 -3.50
C VAL A 170 -6.46 14.80 -4.89
N ARG A 171 -5.36 15.47 -5.22
CA ARG A 171 -5.07 16.02 -6.54
C ARG A 171 -3.93 15.27 -7.20
N SER A 172 -3.94 15.21 -8.53
CA SER A 172 -2.83 14.67 -9.31
C SER A 172 -2.31 15.66 -10.33
N TRP A 173 -1.07 15.46 -10.77
CA TRP A 173 -0.46 16.18 -11.89
C TRP A 173 0.45 15.26 -12.69
N PRO A 174 0.62 15.51 -14.02
CA PRO A 174 1.50 14.70 -14.85
C PRO A 174 2.97 14.82 -14.44
N ARG A 175 3.67 13.71 -14.53
CA ARG A 175 5.12 13.61 -14.32
C ARG A 175 5.84 13.22 -15.60
N SER A 176 7.04 13.78 -15.79
CA SER A 176 7.93 13.36 -16.87
C SER A 176 8.74 12.14 -16.42
N HIS A 177 8.35 10.97 -16.92
CA HIS A 177 9.00 9.71 -16.61
C HIS A 177 9.21 8.89 -17.89
N ALA A 178 9.40 7.56 -17.80
CA ALA A 178 9.67 6.67 -18.93
C ALA A 178 8.61 6.75 -20.03
N LYS A 179 7.35 6.99 -19.66
CA LYS A 179 6.19 6.99 -20.54
C LYS A 179 5.10 7.89 -19.98
N ASP A 180 4.22 8.41 -20.86
CA ASP A 180 3.01 9.12 -20.44
C ASP A 180 2.12 8.23 -19.62
N GLY A 181 1.53 8.80 -18.56
CA GLY A 181 0.73 8.09 -17.57
C GLY A 181 1.34 8.09 -16.16
N ALA A 182 2.52 8.71 -15.97
CA ALA A 182 3.06 8.91 -14.63
C ALA A 182 2.50 10.20 -14.00
N VAL A 183 2.15 10.15 -12.71
CA VAL A 183 1.56 11.26 -11.96
C VAL A 183 2.14 11.38 -10.55
N GLY A 184 2.13 12.61 -10.02
CA GLY A 184 2.30 12.89 -8.59
C GLY A 184 0.95 13.13 -7.91
N TYR A 185 0.93 13.05 -6.58
CA TYR A 185 -0.26 13.23 -5.74
C TYR A 185 -0.04 14.24 -4.62
N ARG A 186 -1.07 15.04 -4.36
CA ARG A 186 -1.20 15.84 -3.15
C ARG A 186 -2.50 15.49 -2.45
N LEU A 187 -2.40 15.10 -1.17
CA LEU A 187 -3.52 14.90 -0.27
C LEU A 187 -3.61 16.10 0.67
N ASP A 188 -4.81 16.69 0.75
CA ASP A 188 -5.15 17.76 1.70
C ASP A 188 -6.29 17.27 2.59
N TRP A 189 -6.12 17.40 3.90
CA TRP A 189 -7.12 17.03 4.89
C TRP A 189 -6.97 17.87 6.17
N ASN A 190 -8.06 18.48 6.65
CA ASN A 190 -8.14 19.23 7.92
C ASN A 190 -7.01 20.27 8.13
N GLY A 191 -6.54 20.86 7.01
CA GLY A 191 -5.43 21.83 7.01
C GLY A 191 -4.05 21.18 7.14
N LEU A 192 -3.95 19.86 7.04
CA LEU A 192 -2.72 19.10 6.86
C LEU A 192 -2.56 18.69 5.39
N SER A 193 -1.32 18.51 4.95
CA SER A 193 -1.01 18.20 3.56
C SER A 193 0.17 17.24 3.39
N PHE A 194 0.02 16.33 2.44
CA PHE A 194 1.02 15.33 2.08
C PHE A 194 1.20 15.31 0.56
N VAL A 195 2.44 15.19 0.11
CA VAL A 195 2.79 15.00 -1.31
C VAL A 195 3.58 13.70 -1.48
N TRP A 196 3.19 12.92 -2.48
CA TRP A 196 4.00 11.87 -3.10
C TRP A 196 4.19 12.19 -4.58
N THR A 197 5.43 12.40 -5.01
CA THR A 197 5.68 12.79 -6.41
C THR A 197 5.49 11.66 -7.40
N GLY A 198 5.46 10.39 -6.97
CA GLY A 198 5.74 9.31 -7.91
C GLY A 198 7.13 9.45 -8.51
N ASP A 199 7.43 8.67 -9.52
CA ASP A 199 8.69 8.74 -10.25
C ASP A 199 8.64 9.80 -11.32
N GLY A 200 9.79 10.42 -11.57
CA GLY A 200 9.91 11.37 -12.66
C GLY A 200 11.03 12.38 -12.46
N ARG A 201 11.32 13.09 -13.53
CA ARG A 201 12.29 14.20 -13.50
C ARG A 201 11.76 15.36 -12.65
N PRO A 202 12.64 16.20 -12.12
CA PRO A 202 12.21 17.44 -11.47
C PRO A 202 11.37 18.29 -12.43
N ASP A 203 10.24 18.81 -11.95
CA ASP A 203 9.31 19.60 -12.77
C ASP A 203 8.62 20.71 -11.99
N GLU A 204 8.07 21.67 -12.75
CA GLU A 204 7.38 22.86 -12.22
C GLU A 204 6.08 22.53 -11.51
N LEU A 205 5.39 21.43 -11.89
CA LEU A 205 4.12 21.06 -11.27
C LEU A 205 4.37 20.47 -9.88
N SER A 206 5.39 19.64 -9.72
CA SER A 206 5.82 19.16 -8.39
C SER A 206 6.22 20.31 -7.47
N ARG A 207 6.87 21.36 -8.00
CA ARG A 207 7.16 22.57 -7.26
C ARG A 207 5.88 23.31 -6.86
N LYS A 208 4.97 23.53 -7.82
CA LYS A 208 3.69 24.22 -7.61
C LYS A 208 2.81 23.53 -6.56
N TYR A 209 2.60 22.22 -6.71
CA TYR A 209 1.70 21.46 -5.82
C TYR A 209 2.38 21.05 -4.51
N GLY A 210 3.70 21.13 -4.44
CA GLY A 210 4.48 20.89 -3.23
C GLY A 210 4.72 22.11 -2.35
N GLU A 211 4.35 23.32 -2.82
CA GLU A 211 4.62 24.55 -2.07
C GLU A 211 3.93 24.52 -0.69
N GLY A 212 4.75 24.72 0.36
CA GLY A 212 4.30 24.89 1.74
C GLY A 212 3.59 23.68 2.36
N VAL A 213 3.74 22.48 1.81
CA VAL A 213 3.10 21.28 2.37
C VAL A 213 3.74 20.85 3.69
N ASP A 214 3.00 20.10 4.51
CA ASP A 214 3.54 19.58 5.76
C ASP A 214 4.60 18.52 5.52
N VAL A 215 4.30 17.52 4.68
CA VAL A 215 5.25 16.46 4.34
C VAL A 215 5.34 16.33 2.83
N PHE A 216 6.54 16.54 2.31
CA PHE A 216 6.86 16.35 0.89
C PHE A 216 7.71 15.11 0.73
N VAL A 217 7.16 14.09 0.12
CA VAL A 217 7.87 12.85 -0.20
C VAL A 217 8.17 12.79 -1.69
N THR A 218 9.42 12.50 -2.05
CA THR A 218 9.86 12.33 -3.44
C THR A 218 10.72 11.08 -3.58
N GLU A 219 10.77 10.56 -4.81
CA GLU A 219 11.78 9.58 -5.18
C GLU A 219 13.14 10.25 -5.33
N MET A 220 14.21 9.45 -5.35
CA MET A 220 15.54 9.95 -5.61
C MET A 220 16.39 8.87 -6.26
N SER A 221 17.14 9.27 -7.28
CA SER A 221 18.19 8.48 -7.87
C SER A 221 19.42 9.37 -8.13
N GLY A 222 20.61 8.80 -8.09
CA GLY A 222 21.85 9.57 -8.28
C GLY A 222 22.90 8.76 -9.02
N GLN A 223 23.89 9.45 -9.59
CA GLN A 223 24.96 8.79 -10.35
C GLN A 223 25.77 7.80 -9.52
N ASP A 224 25.90 8.04 -8.21
CA ASP A 224 26.61 7.15 -7.30
C ASP A 224 25.85 5.83 -7.09
N ILE A 225 24.52 5.86 -7.17
CA ILE A 225 23.69 4.63 -7.24
C ILE A 225 24.06 3.83 -8.50
N GLY A 226 24.34 4.49 -9.62
CA GLY A 226 24.79 3.83 -10.85
C GLY A 226 26.09 3.05 -10.68
N GLN A 227 27.06 3.58 -9.94
CA GLN A 227 28.29 2.86 -9.59
C GLN A 227 27.99 1.64 -8.73
N LEU A 228 27.17 1.82 -7.69
CA LEU A 228 26.75 0.74 -6.81
C LEU A 228 26.06 -0.38 -7.59
N MET A 229 25.12 -0.04 -8.50
CA MET A 229 24.42 -0.99 -9.34
C MET A 229 25.34 -1.74 -10.30
N THR A 230 26.36 -1.08 -10.83
CA THR A 230 27.39 -1.72 -11.64
C THR A 230 28.17 -2.74 -10.83
N TYR A 231 28.61 -2.38 -9.65
CA TYR A 231 29.38 -3.26 -8.77
C TYR A 231 28.58 -4.46 -8.24
N LYS A 232 27.37 -4.20 -7.73
CA LYS A 232 26.58 -5.22 -7.04
C LYS A 232 25.73 -6.07 -7.99
N TYR A 233 25.28 -5.50 -9.13
CA TYR A 233 24.30 -6.16 -10.00
C TYR A 233 24.74 -6.29 -11.46
N GLY A 234 25.92 -5.78 -11.81
CA GLY A 234 26.46 -5.88 -13.16
C GLY A 234 25.73 -5.02 -14.21
N ILE A 235 24.97 -4.03 -13.80
CA ILE A 235 24.27 -3.11 -14.69
C ILE A 235 25.31 -2.11 -15.25
N PRO A 236 25.46 -1.95 -16.58
CA PRO A 236 26.39 -0.98 -17.13
C PRO A 236 26.11 0.45 -16.62
N GLN A 237 27.14 1.14 -16.11
CA GLN A 237 27.00 2.47 -15.52
C GLN A 237 26.38 3.48 -16.48
N ASP A 238 26.77 3.46 -17.76
CA ASP A 238 26.23 4.39 -18.76
C ASP A 238 24.73 4.19 -18.99
N LEU A 239 24.24 2.94 -18.93
CA LEU A 239 22.83 2.63 -19.02
C LEU A 239 22.07 3.17 -17.80
N PHE A 240 22.65 3.01 -16.61
CA PHE A 240 22.05 3.51 -15.39
C PHE A 240 22.03 5.05 -15.37
N ASN A 241 23.12 5.70 -15.73
CA ASN A 241 23.19 7.17 -15.86
C ASN A 241 22.14 7.69 -16.86
N TYR A 242 21.97 7.02 -18.00
CA TYR A 242 20.92 7.36 -18.97
C TYR A 242 19.53 7.30 -18.32
N THR A 243 19.26 6.26 -17.54
CA THR A 243 17.97 6.09 -16.84
C THR A 243 17.74 7.21 -15.82
N ILE A 244 18.76 7.57 -15.03
CA ILE A 244 18.68 8.70 -14.09
C ILE A 244 18.35 10.00 -14.82
N ASP A 245 19.12 10.31 -15.86
CA ASP A 245 18.99 11.59 -16.56
C ASP A 245 17.67 11.74 -17.32
N THR A 246 17.02 10.63 -17.68
CA THR A 246 15.79 10.65 -18.48
C THR A 246 14.53 10.37 -17.68
N HIS A 247 14.63 9.76 -16.49
CA HIS A 247 13.47 9.20 -15.79
C HIS A 247 13.31 9.65 -14.34
N HIS A 248 14.38 10.05 -13.65
CA HIS A 248 14.40 10.22 -12.20
C HIS A 248 14.91 11.58 -11.72
N THR A 249 14.73 11.84 -10.44
CA THR A 249 15.17 13.06 -9.76
C THR A 249 16.49 12.82 -9.04
N SER A 250 17.53 13.58 -9.38
CA SER A 250 18.82 13.48 -8.70
C SER A 250 18.79 14.09 -7.29
N HIS A 251 19.71 13.68 -6.42
CA HIS A 251 19.84 14.20 -5.06
C HIS A 251 20.02 15.73 -4.99
N TYR A 252 20.74 16.34 -5.93
CA TYR A 252 20.84 17.81 -6.05
C TYR A 252 19.49 18.44 -6.39
N ALA A 253 18.74 17.81 -7.32
CA ALA A 253 17.44 18.30 -7.72
C ALA A 253 16.40 18.15 -6.59
N VAL A 254 16.49 17.08 -5.78
CA VAL A 254 15.70 16.93 -4.57
C VAL A 254 15.94 18.09 -3.59
N GLY A 255 17.23 18.42 -3.33
CA GLY A 255 17.58 19.55 -2.48
C GLY A 255 17.02 20.87 -3.01
N LYS A 256 17.12 21.11 -4.31
CA LYS A 256 16.54 22.30 -4.96
C LYS A 256 15.02 22.34 -4.87
N LEU A 257 14.36 21.21 -5.11
CA LEU A 257 12.92 21.10 -5.01
C LEU A 257 12.41 21.42 -3.58
N PHE A 258 13.07 20.89 -2.55
CA PHE A 258 12.73 21.20 -1.16
C PHE A 258 13.03 22.66 -0.78
N ALA A 259 14.12 23.24 -1.30
CA ALA A 259 14.41 24.66 -1.08
C ALA A 259 13.33 25.57 -1.69
N ASP A 260 12.82 25.23 -2.86
CA ASP A 260 11.78 26.00 -3.54
C ASP A 260 10.40 25.82 -2.91
N THR A 261 10.05 24.62 -2.49
CA THR A 261 8.72 24.28 -1.93
C THR A 261 8.59 24.52 -0.44
N ARG A 262 9.68 24.52 0.32
CA ARG A 262 9.74 24.75 1.77
C ARG A 262 8.73 23.91 2.58
N PRO A 263 8.76 22.58 2.46
CA PRO A 263 7.91 21.74 3.27
C PRO A 263 8.30 21.84 4.74
N ARG A 264 7.38 21.55 5.67
CA ARG A 264 7.72 21.40 7.09
C ARG A 264 8.68 20.22 7.30
N LEU A 265 8.51 19.13 6.50
CA LEU A 265 9.43 17.99 6.46
C LEU A 265 9.58 17.53 5.00
N GLY A 266 10.81 17.58 4.48
CA GLY A 266 11.19 16.92 3.22
C GLY A 266 11.61 15.48 3.48
N MET A 267 11.13 14.55 2.67
CA MET A 267 11.48 13.13 2.77
C MET A 267 11.80 12.53 1.40
N VAL A 268 12.69 11.56 1.41
CA VAL A 268 13.02 10.75 0.24
C VAL A 268 12.65 9.30 0.51
N THR A 269 11.97 8.69 -0.44
CA THR A 269 11.73 7.24 -0.53
C THR A 269 12.00 6.79 -1.98
N HIS A 270 11.66 5.56 -2.35
CA HIS A 270 12.04 5.01 -3.65
C HIS A 270 13.53 5.25 -3.94
N TYR A 271 14.34 4.84 -2.99
CA TYR A 271 15.77 5.07 -2.93
C TYR A 271 16.50 3.82 -2.45
N THR A 272 17.48 3.36 -3.20
CA THR A 272 18.33 2.24 -2.79
C THR A 272 19.30 2.72 -1.71
N GLN A 273 18.96 2.49 -0.45
CA GLN A 273 19.83 2.85 0.67
C GLN A 273 21.09 1.99 0.68
N ASP A 274 22.23 2.63 0.82
CA ASP A 274 23.51 1.93 0.98
C ASP A 274 24.49 2.82 1.75
N GLU A 275 25.19 2.22 2.71
CA GLU A 275 26.17 2.92 3.56
C GLU A 275 27.27 3.60 2.74
N ASP A 276 27.60 3.06 1.57
CA ASP A 276 28.64 3.55 0.70
C ASP A 276 28.29 4.86 -0.01
N ILE A 277 26.99 5.22 -0.09
CA ILE A 277 26.51 6.38 -0.87
C ILE A 277 25.63 7.36 -0.07
N ASP A 278 25.10 6.97 1.08
CA ASP A 278 24.13 7.79 1.85
C ASP A 278 24.70 9.18 2.20
N ALA A 279 26.00 9.25 2.49
CA ALA A 279 26.66 10.51 2.86
C ALA A 279 26.70 11.49 1.68
N GLU A 280 27.04 11.03 0.48
CA GLU A 280 27.07 11.81 -0.76
C GLU A 280 25.68 12.24 -1.17
N MET A 281 24.70 11.33 -1.08
CA MET A 281 23.30 11.64 -1.36
C MET A 281 22.79 12.75 -0.46
N LEU A 282 23.06 12.65 0.84
CA LEU A 282 22.69 13.70 1.80
C LEU A 282 23.42 15.01 1.51
N ALA A 283 24.71 14.97 1.18
CA ALA A 283 25.49 16.16 0.86
C ALA A 283 24.92 16.91 -0.36
N GLY A 284 24.48 16.17 -1.39
CA GLY A 284 23.83 16.76 -2.57
C GLY A 284 22.51 17.44 -2.25
N ILE A 285 21.67 16.84 -1.41
CA ILE A 285 20.44 17.47 -0.91
C ILE A 285 20.78 18.74 -0.12
N ARG A 286 21.76 18.65 0.78
CA ARG A 286 22.20 19.76 1.63
C ARG A 286 22.91 20.90 0.90
N ALA A 287 23.34 20.68 -0.33
CA ALA A 287 23.87 21.76 -1.19
C ALA A 287 22.82 22.85 -1.46
N HIS A 288 21.53 22.54 -1.38
CA HIS A 288 20.44 23.47 -1.66
C HIS A 288 19.43 23.64 -0.54
N TYR A 289 19.32 22.67 0.38
CA TYR A 289 18.26 22.64 1.38
C TYR A 289 18.80 22.42 2.80
N ASP A 290 18.50 23.36 3.69
CA ASP A 290 18.90 23.35 5.10
C ASP A 290 17.74 23.03 6.08
N GLY A 291 16.52 22.82 5.55
CA GLY A 291 15.33 22.50 6.34
C GLY A 291 15.32 21.09 6.91
N LEU A 292 14.21 20.72 7.54
CA LEU A 292 14.02 19.38 8.11
C LEU A 292 13.95 18.33 7.01
N PHE A 293 14.76 17.28 7.15
CA PHE A 293 14.88 16.18 6.20
C PHE A 293 14.98 14.85 6.93
N GLN A 294 14.30 13.83 6.41
CA GLN A 294 14.40 12.45 6.86
C GLN A 294 14.32 11.47 5.68
N TRP A 295 14.94 10.32 5.86
CA TRP A 295 14.80 9.18 4.96
C TRP A 295 13.46 8.47 5.22
N GLY A 296 12.65 8.28 4.18
CA GLY A 296 11.42 7.48 4.20
C GLY A 296 11.72 6.02 3.91
N LEU A 297 12.42 5.35 4.84
CA LEU A 297 12.79 3.94 4.72
C LEU A 297 11.71 3.03 5.28
N ASP A 298 11.82 1.73 4.99
CA ASP A 298 10.88 0.72 5.47
C ASP A 298 10.59 0.86 6.96
N VAL A 299 9.30 0.83 7.27
CA VAL A 299 8.71 0.97 8.61
C VAL A 299 9.02 2.29 9.33
N ALA A 300 9.49 3.32 8.61
CA ALA A 300 9.48 4.68 9.12
C ALA A 300 8.04 5.17 9.28
N VAL A 301 7.79 5.92 10.36
CA VAL A 301 6.46 6.45 10.71
C VAL A 301 6.59 7.93 11.06
N VAL A 302 5.78 8.74 10.41
CA VAL A 302 5.70 10.19 10.63
C VAL A 302 4.30 10.55 11.11
N ASN A 303 4.20 11.14 12.28
CA ASN A 303 2.95 11.73 12.75
C ASN A 303 2.98 13.25 12.53
N VAL A 304 1.88 13.79 12.06
CA VAL A 304 1.74 15.18 11.65
C VAL A 304 0.51 15.78 12.30
N THR A 305 0.70 16.87 13.03
CA THR A 305 -0.36 17.76 13.47
C THR A 305 -0.07 19.18 12.99
N LYS A 306 -0.99 20.12 13.20
CA LYS A 306 -0.76 21.55 12.88
C LYS A 306 0.45 22.12 13.63
N ASP A 307 0.70 21.62 14.85
CA ASP A 307 1.71 22.19 15.77
C ASP A 307 3.05 21.43 15.73
N ALA A 308 3.04 20.15 15.35
CA ALA A 308 4.22 19.29 15.45
C ALA A 308 4.30 18.22 14.35
N ILE A 309 5.52 17.82 14.05
CA ILE A 309 5.85 16.63 13.26
C ILE A 309 6.86 15.82 14.05
N TRP A 310 6.66 14.51 14.15
CA TRP A 310 7.67 13.64 14.76
C TRP A 310 7.86 12.36 13.94
N TYR A 311 9.12 12.04 13.76
CA TYR A 311 9.59 10.87 13.02
C TYR A 311 9.99 9.77 13.99
N ARG A 312 9.54 8.53 13.68
CA ARG A 312 9.84 7.34 14.47
C ARG A 312 10.08 6.16 13.53
N LYS A 313 10.56 5.07 14.07
CA LYS A 313 10.60 3.78 13.38
C LYS A 313 9.65 2.81 14.09
N ALA A 314 8.89 2.04 13.33
CA ALA A 314 8.03 1.01 13.90
C ALA A 314 8.87 -0.10 14.51
N ALA A 315 8.57 -0.44 15.76
CA ALA A 315 9.08 -1.63 16.41
C ALA A 315 8.13 -2.79 16.08
N LEU A 316 8.50 -3.57 15.07
CA LEU A 316 7.65 -4.67 14.61
C LEU A 316 7.67 -5.81 15.63
N PRO A 317 6.52 -6.44 15.94
CA PRO A 317 6.50 -7.64 16.74
C PRO A 317 7.26 -8.75 16.01
N GLY A 318 8.27 -9.31 16.67
CA GLY A 318 9.07 -10.40 16.09
C GLY A 318 8.23 -11.64 15.84
N LYS A 319 8.34 -12.27 14.69
CA LYS A 319 7.84 -13.62 14.33
C LYS A 319 6.34 -13.91 14.41
N SER A 320 5.49 -13.05 14.92
CA SER A 320 4.06 -13.29 14.91
C SER A 320 3.42 -12.50 13.77
N GLY A 321 2.90 -13.20 12.77
CA GLY A 321 1.85 -12.64 11.92
C GLY A 321 0.68 -12.37 12.85
N THR A 322 0.47 -11.14 13.23
CA THR A 322 -0.59 -10.83 14.17
C THR A 322 -1.62 -10.01 13.47
N VAL A 323 -2.79 -10.54 13.53
CA VAL A 323 -4.02 -9.82 13.29
C VAL A 323 -4.28 -8.98 14.54
N PRO A 324 -4.78 -7.74 14.43
CA PRO A 324 -5.23 -6.96 15.59
C PRO A 324 -6.13 -7.78 16.48
N PRO A 325 -6.12 -7.56 17.80
CA PRO A 325 -7.07 -8.18 18.68
C PRO A 325 -8.50 -8.03 18.14
N PHE A 326 -9.27 -9.08 18.21
CA PHE A 326 -10.60 -9.15 17.60
C PHE A 326 -11.51 -7.99 18.04
N ARG A 327 -11.43 -7.58 19.30
CA ARG A 327 -12.14 -6.42 19.85
C ARG A 327 -11.79 -5.07 19.18
N GLU A 328 -10.58 -4.90 18.66
CA GLU A 328 -10.17 -3.67 17.97
C GLU A 328 -10.76 -3.62 16.57
N LEU A 329 -10.91 -4.77 15.91
CA LEU A 329 -11.64 -4.86 14.65
C LEU A 329 -13.13 -4.59 14.85
N ALA A 330 -13.74 -5.13 15.90
CA ALA A 330 -15.13 -4.85 16.25
C ALA A 330 -15.33 -3.34 16.51
N ALA A 331 -14.48 -2.73 17.33
CA ALA A 331 -14.54 -1.29 17.59
C ALA A 331 -14.32 -0.44 16.32
N ALA A 332 -13.47 -0.90 15.40
CA ALA A 332 -13.27 -0.24 14.13
C ALA A 332 -14.50 -0.35 13.20
N ALA A 333 -15.18 -1.51 13.21
CA ALA A 333 -16.44 -1.71 12.49
C ALA A 333 -17.56 -0.84 13.07
N GLU A 334 -17.75 -0.84 14.39
CA GLU A 334 -18.72 0.01 15.08
C GLU A 334 -18.49 1.50 14.82
N ALA A 335 -17.23 1.91 14.69
CA ALA A 335 -16.86 3.29 14.35
C ALA A 335 -16.96 3.62 12.86
N GLY A 336 -17.46 2.70 12.02
CA GLY A 336 -17.56 2.86 10.56
C GLY A 336 -16.21 2.96 9.83
N ARG A 337 -15.13 2.54 10.49
CA ARG A 337 -13.77 2.51 9.90
C ARG A 337 -13.51 1.26 9.06
N ILE A 338 -14.33 0.24 9.21
CA ILE A 338 -14.33 -0.98 8.40
C ILE A 338 -15.71 -1.09 7.76
N GLU A 339 -15.73 -1.18 6.45
CA GLU A 339 -16.95 -1.44 5.69
C GLU A 339 -17.16 -2.95 5.65
N LEU A 340 -18.23 -3.42 6.28
CA LEU A 340 -18.59 -4.83 6.33
C LEU A 340 -20.06 -4.99 5.90
N PRO A 341 -20.38 -6.00 5.07
CA PRO A 341 -21.77 -6.35 4.82
C PRO A 341 -22.37 -7.00 6.07
N ASP A 342 -23.68 -6.88 6.25
CA ASP A 342 -24.39 -7.47 7.41
C ASP A 342 -24.37 -8.99 7.37
N GLU A 343 -24.52 -9.58 6.19
CA GLU A 343 -24.60 -11.01 5.95
C GLU A 343 -23.85 -11.42 4.69
N ILE A 344 -23.30 -12.63 4.69
CA ILE A 344 -22.67 -13.27 3.53
C ILE A 344 -23.29 -14.65 3.36
N THR A 345 -23.85 -14.92 2.19
CA THR A 345 -24.42 -16.24 1.85
C THR A 345 -23.46 -17.01 0.96
N LEU A 346 -23.18 -18.24 1.34
CA LEU A 346 -22.28 -19.14 0.62
C LEU A 346 -23.07 -20.33 0.05
N PRO A 347 -22.75 -20.77 -1.17
CA PRO A 347 -23.23 -22.05 -1.66
C PRO A 347 -22.64 -23.20 -0.84
N ASN A 348 -23.30 -24.37 -0.88
CA ASN A 348 -22.78 -25.56 -0.26
C ASN A 348 -21.39 -25.91 -0.85
N PRO A 349 -20.33 -25.93 -0.03
CA PRO A 349 -18.95 -26.13 -0.53
C PRO A 349 -18.75 -27.51 -1.18
N ARG A 350 -19.54 -28.52 -0.84
CA ARG A 350 -19.46 -29.84 -1.49
C ARG A 350 -19.99 -29.82 -2.91
N LEU A 351 -21.06 -29.04 -3.16
CA LEU A 351 -21.62 -28.89 -4.52
C LEU A 351 -20.66 -28.12 -5.42
N THR A 352 -20.12 -27.03 -4.89
CA THR A 352 -19.16 -26.21 -5.68
C THR A 352 -17.88 -26.98 -6.02
N ARG A 353 -17.33 -27.78 -5.08
CA ARG A 353 -16.21 -28.67 -5.41
C ARG A 353 -16.56 -29.69 -6.50
N ALA A 354 -17.80 -30.21 -6.49
CA ALA A 354 -18.23 -31.14 -7.52
C ALA A 354 -18.23 -30.52 -8.92
N ASP A 355 -18.57 -29.26 -9.02
CA ASP A 355 -18.60 -28.54 -10.31
C ASP A 355 -17.19 -28.07 -10.77
N GLN A 356 -16.28 -27.85 -9.82
CA GLN A 356 -14.94 -27.33 -10.11
C GLN A 356 -13.87 -28.42 -10.30
N GLN A 357 -14.09 -29.64 -9.82
CA GLN A 357 -13.12 -30.73 -9.88
C GLN A 357 -13.66 -31.95 -10.61
N ASP A 358 -12.82 -32.55 -11.49
CA ASP A 358 -13.12 -33.85 -12.10
C ASP A 358 -13.27 -34.92 -11.02
N GLN A 359 -14.35 -35.72 -11.12
CA GLN A 359 -14.64 -36.82 -10.21
C GLN A 359 -13.46 -37.77 -10.05
N LYS A 360 -12.72 -38.04 -11.12
CA LYS A 360 -11.52 -38.88 -11.11
C LYS A 360 -10.50 -38.46 -10.05
N TYR A 361 -10.27 -37.17 -9.88
CA TYR A 361 -9.31 -36.68 -8.88
C TYR A 361 -9.86 -36.72 -7.49
N ARG A 362 -11.17 -36.51 -7.32
CA ARG A 362 -11.86 -36.66 -6.03
C ARG A 362 -11.86 -38.11 -5.55
N ASP A 363 -12.00 -39.06 -6.46
CA ASP A 363 -11.95 -40.50 -6.14
C ASP A 363 -10.54 -40.99 -5.73
N MET A 364 -9.51 -40.18 -5.97
CA MET A 364 -8.13 -40.42 -5.55
C MET A 364 -7.81 -39.84 -4.16
N GLU A 365 -8.72 -39.07 -3.57
CA GLU A 365 -8.51 -38.52 -2.24
C GLU A 365 -8.51 -39.62 -1.17
N ILE A 366 -7.56 -39.50 -0.26
CA ILE A 366 -7.53 -40.33 0.95
C ILE A 366 -8.31 -39.60 2.01
N ASP A 367 -9.18 -40.32 2.73
CA ASP A 367 -9.91 -39.74 3.86
C ASP A 367 -8.92 -39.25 4.92
N PRO A 368 -8.83 -37.95 5.21
CA PRO A 368 -7.88 -37.43 6.18
C PRO A 368 -8.04 -38.05 7.56
N ARG A 369 -9.21 -38.60 7.90
CA ARG A 369 -9.46 -39.34 9.16
C ARG A 369 -8.58 -40.57 9.31
N GLU A 370 -8.06 -41.15 8.23
CA GLU A 370 -7.11 -42.26 8.29
C GLU A 370 -5.76 -41.89 8.91
N TYR A 371 -5.44 -40.59 8.93
CA TYR A 371 -4.15 -40.09 9.43
C TYR A 371 -4.24 -39.42 10.81
N TYR A 372 -5.42 -39.15 11.30
CA TYR A 372 -5.62 -38.44 12.55
C TYR A 372 -6.35 -39.32 13.59
N PRO A 373 -5.98 -39.20 14.87
CA PRO A 373 -6.82 -39.74 15.93
C PRO A 373 -8.24 -39.16 15.82
N THR A 374 -9.25 -40.03 15.92
CA THR A 374 -10.65 -39.68 15.69
C THR A 374 -11.21 -38.60 16.64
N ASP A 375 -10.53 -38.38 17.77
CA ASP A 375 -10.84 -37.36 18.76
C ASP A 375 -10.24 -35.99 18.46
N VAL A 376 -9.22 -35.92 17.57
CA VAL A 376 -8.52 -34.69 17.20
C VAL A 376 -9.07 -34.08 15.92
N PHE A 377 -9.39 -34.91 14.93
CA PHE A 377 -9.90 -34.44 13.64
C PHE A 377 -11.41 -34.22 13.72
N ARG A 378 -11.79 -32.98 13.89
CA ARG A 378 -13.16 -32.54 13.66
C ARG A 378 -13.29 -32.08 12.21
N ALA A 379 -13.52 -33.03 11.30
CA ALA A 379 -14.05 -32.59 10.01
C ALA A 379 -15.30 -31.75 10.30
N PRO A 380 -15.59 -30.69 9.64
CA PRO A 380 -16.92 -30.13 9.58
C PRO A 380 -17.80 -31.22 8.95
N GLY A 381 -18.17 -32.18 9.74
CA GLY A 381 -18.84 -33.40 9.32
C GLY A 381 -20.31 -33.25 9.57
N GLY A 382 -20.95 -32.41 9.03
CA GLY A 382 -22.39 -32.35 8.98
C GLY A 382 -22.86 -32.29 7.52
N ASP A 383 -24.09 -32.49 7.32
CA ASP A 383 -24.75 -32.13 6.10
C ASP A 383 -24.74 -30.60 6.04
N TRP A 384 -23.88 -30.04 5.17
CA TRP A 384 -23.92 -28.62 4.88
C TRP A 384 -25.29 -28.30 4.29
N PRO A 385 -25.98 -27.23 4.77
CA PRO A 385 -27.19 -26.75 4.12
C PRO A 385 -26.88 -26.37 2.67
N GLN A 386 -27.91 -26.25 1.85
CA GLN A 386 -27.76 -25.89 0.45
C GLN A 386 -27.19 -24.48 0.29
N ASP A 387 -27.57 -23.59 1.20
CA ASP A 387 -27.01 -22.24 1.35
C ASP A 387 -26.58 -22.05 2.81
N PHE A 388 -25.49 -21.36 2.99
CA PHE A 388 -24.90 -21.08 4.29
C PHE A 388 -24.72 -19.57 4.45
N THR A 389 -25.46 -18.96 5.36
CA THR A 389 -25.39 -17.52 5.65
C THR A 389 -24.61 -17.29 6.94
N ILE A 390 -23.58 -16.46 6.85
CA ILE A 390 -22.82 -15.99 8.00
C ILE A 390 -23.23 -14.54 8.29
N LYS A 391 -23.62 -14.25 9.51
CA LYS A 391 -23.71 -12.88 9.98
C LYS A 391 -22.31 -12.41 10.30
N VAL A 392 -21.88 -11.32 9.70
CA VAL A 392 -20.54 -10.79 9.89
C VAL A 392 -20.31 -10.38 11.34
N SER A 393 -21.36 -9.89 12.02
CA SER A 393 -21.33 -9.63 13.46
C SER A 393 -20.96 -10.85 14.31
N ASP A 394 -21.37 -12.06 13.91
CA ASP A 394 -21.06 -13.30 14.65
C ASP A 394 -19.59 -13.71 14.50
N VAL A 395 -18.92 -13.22 13.45
CA VAL A 395 -17.50 -13.47 13.21
C VAL A 395 -16.62 -12.43 13.89
N ILE A 396 -17.09 -11.17 13.96
CA ILE A 396 -16.31 -10.02 14.44
C ILE A 396 -16.70 -9.60 15.86
N GLY A 397 -17.86 -10.05 16.34
CA GLY A 397 -18.37 -9.73 17.67
C GLY A 397 -17.49 -10.26 18.81
N PRO A 398 -17.59 -9.69 20.02
CA PRO A 398 -16.88 -10.21 21.17
C PRO A 398 -17.30 -11.65 21.41
N ARG A 399 -16.33 -12.56 21.48
CA ARG A 399 -16.57 -13.88 22.04
C ARG A 399 -16.75 -13.67 23.54
N ASP A 400 -17.91 -14.01 24.05
CA ASP A 400 -18.10 -14.05 25.49
C ASP A 400 -16.98 -14.92 26.07
N GLU A 401 -16.21 -14.32 26.99
CA GLU A 401 -15.22 -15.06 27.75
C GLU A 401 -15.99 -16.06 28.65
N ASP A 402 -15.98 -17.34 28.28
CA ASP A 402 -16.30 -18.43 29.20
C ASP A 402 -15.10 -18.69 30.14
#